data_b1017e743781a6dc109ffe5eaf308f69
#
_entry.id   b1017e743781a6dc109ffe5eaf308f69
#
_cell.length_a   1.000
_cell.length_b   1.000
_cell.length_c   1.000
_cell.angle_alpha   90.00
_cell.angle_beta   90.00
_cell.angle_gamma   90.00
#
_symmetry.space_group_name_H-M   'P 1'
#
loop_
_entity.id
_entity.type
_entity.pdbx_description
1 polymer ?
#
loop_
_entity_poly.entity_id
_entity_poly.type
_entity_poly.pdbx_seq_one_letter_code
_entity_poly.pdbx_strand_id
1 'polypeptide(L)'
;MNKELIMNPNQLVAFLEKPCAEFTKEDIKRYIQQNGIRMVNFMYPAGDGRLKTLNFVINNQAYLDAILTCGERVDGSSLFPFIEAGSSDLYVIPRFRTAFLDPFAEIPTLSMLCSFFNKDGKPLESSPEHTLHKACKAFNKITGMEFQAMGELEYYVIAPDTNMFEATDQKRSEE
;
A
#
# COMPACT_ATOMS: atom_id res chain seq x y z
N MET A 1 -1.20 24.66 14.42
CA MET A 1 -1.22 23.19 14.25
C MET A 1 -2.68 22.77 14.05
N ASN A 2 -2.98 22.13 12.93
CA ASN A 2 -4.36 21.68 12.62
C ASN A 2 -4.68 20.44 13.47
N LYS A 3 -5.62 20.58 14.42
CA LYS A 3 -5.99 19.48 15.34
C LYS A 3 -6.48 18.22 14.62
N GLU A 4 -7.12 18.35 13.47
CA GLU A 4 -7.59 17.21 12.68
C GLU A 4 -6.44 16.36 12.12
N LEU A 5 -5.35 16.99 11.69
CA LEU A 5 -4.16 16.28 11.19
C LEU A 5 -3.46 15.50 12.31
N ILE A 6 -3.44 16.05 13.53
CA ILE A 6 -2.80 15.37 14.69
C ILE A 6 -3.62 14.15 15.13
N MET A 7 -4.93 14.20 15.00
CA MET A 7 -5.82 13.09 15.34
C MET A 7 -5.90 12.01 14.25
N ASN A 8 -5.27 12.24 13.11
CA ASN A 8 -5.27 11.25 12.04
C ASN A 8 -4.50 9.98 12.48
N PRO A 9 -5.05 8.78 12.29
CA PRO A 9 -4.39 7.53 12.69
C PRO A 9 -3.09 7.25 11.91
N ASN A 10 -2.91 7.85 10.73
CA ASN A 10 -1.67 7.75 9.98
C ASN A 10 -0.58 8.61 10.61
N GLN A 11 0.43 7.98 11.19
CA GLN A 11 1.53 8.65 11.87
C GLN A 11 2.30 9.62 10.97
N LEU A 12 2.35 9.38 9.65
CA LEU A 12 2.98 10.30 8.70
C LEU A 12 2.20 11.61 8.61
N VAL A 13 0.87 11.56 8.62
CA VAL A 13 0.03 12.76 8.59
C VAL A 13 0.28 13.62 9.81
N ALA A 14 0.35 13.01 10.98
CA ALA A 14 0.64 13.71 12.23
C ALA A 14 2.06 14.32 12.23
N PHE A 15 3.05 13.56 11.77
CA PHE A 15 4.45 14.00 11.73
C PHE A 15 4.70 15.09 10.68
N LEU A 16 4.11 14.96 9.50
CA LEU A 16 4.31 15.89 8.38
C LEU A 16 3.40 17.12 8.48
N GLU A 17 2.38 17.06 9.33
CA GLU A 17 1.36 18.10 9.51
C GLU A 17 0.62 18.47 8.21
N LYS A 18 0.44 17.49 7.32
CA LYS A 18 -0.28 17.67 6.06
C LYS A 18 -1.05 16.41 5.65
N PRO A 19 -2.13 16.54 4.86
CA PRO A 19 -2.91 15.41 4.42
C PRO A 19 -2.11 14.49 3.50
N CYS A 20 -2.38 13.19 3.53
CA CYS A 20 -1.66 12.19 2.75
C CYS A 20 -1.71 12.44 1.22
N ALA A 21 -2.75 13.11 0.73
CA ALA A 21 -2.87 13.47 -0.69
C ALA A 21 -1.73 14.40 -1.19
N GLU A 22 -1.09 15.12 -0.26
CA GLU A 22 -0.02 16.08 -0.53
C GLU A 22 1.38 15.52 -0.27
N PHE A 23 1.51 14.25 0.07
CA PHE A 23 2.82 13.65 0.34
C PHE A 23 3.69 13.64 -0.92
N THR A 24 4.91 14.11 -0.75
CA THR A 24 5.94 14.15 -1.77
C THR A 24 7.06 13.15 -1.47
N LYS A 25 7.92 12.90 -2.44
CA LYS A 25 9.11 12.09 -2.24
C LYS A 25 9.97 12.59 -1.08
N GLU A 26 10.14 13.90 -0.98
CA GLU A 26 10.97 14.51 0.06
C GLU A 26 10.36 14.34 1.47
N ASP A 27 9.03 14.32 1.57
CA ASP A 27 8.35 14.01 2.83
C ASP A 27 8.60 12.58 3.26
N ILE A 28 8.49 11.63 2.33
CA ILE A 28 8.78 10.21 2.60
C ILE A 28 10.23 10.04 3.04
N LYS A 29 11.18 10.65 2.34
CA LYS A 29 12.61 10.63 2.73
C LYS A 29 12.84 11.22 4.12
N ARG A 30 12.23 12.36 4.41
CA ARG A 30 12.31 13.01 5.72
C ARG A 30 11.76 12.11 6.83
N TYR A 31 10.59 11.51 6.61
CA TYR A 31 9.99 10.59 7.57
C TYR A 31 10.89 9.38 7.83
N ILE A 32 11.39 8.74 6.79
CA ILE A 32 12.30 7.59 6.87
C ILE A 32 13.53 7.92 7.70
N GLN A 33 14.19 9.04 7.41
CA GLN A 33 15.43 9.44 8.08
C GLN A 33 15.24 9.77 9.55
N GLN A 34 14.16 10.49 9.88
CA GLN A 34 13.93 10.98 11.24
C GLN A 34 13.28 9.94 12.17
N ASN A 35 12.66 8.91 11.61
CA ASN A 35 11.99 7.86 12.38
C ASN A 35 12.70 6.50 12.34
N GLY A 36 13.94 6.45 11.85
CA GLY A 36 14.74 5.24 11.87
C GLY A 36 14.17 4.09 11.03
N ILE A 37 13.44 4.41 9.97
CA ILE A 37 12.86 3.39 9.08
C ILE A 37 14.00 2.69 8.33
N ARG A 38 13.98 1.36 8.33
CA ARG A 38 15.03 0.53 7.75
C ARG A 38 14.62 -0.19 6.49
N MET A 39 13.32 -0.37 6.29
CA MET A 39 12.75 -1.07 5.14
C MET A 39 11.62 -0.27 4.50
N VAL A 40 11.43 -0.45 3.21
CA VAL A 40 10.23 -0.01 2.49
C VAL A 40 9.55 -1.19 1.84
N ASN A 41 8.25 -1.22 1.90
CA ASN A 41 7.39 -2.21 1.27
C ASN A 41 6.59 -1.57 0.14
N PHE A 42 6.66 -2.16 -1.03
CA PHE A 42 5.81 -1.83 -2.16
C PHE A 42 4.71 -2.87 -2.27
N MET A 43 3.49 -2.46 -1.96
CA MET A 43 2.32 -3.32 -1.91
C MET A 43 1.47 -3.17 -3.17
N TYR A 44 0.92 -4.26 -3.67
CA TYR A 44 0.10 -4.25 -4.88
C TYR A 44 -0.98 -5.33 -4.85
N PRO A 45 -2.15 -5.08 -5.43
CA PRO A 45 -3.15 -6.12 -5.66
C PRO A 45 -2.68 -7.03 -6.79
N ALA A 46 -2.51 -8.32 -6.50
CA ALA A 46 -2.13 -9.32 -7.49
C ALA A 46 -3.35 -9.79 -8.31
N GLY A 47 -3.08 -10.55 -9.37
CA GLY A 47 -4.12 -11.09 -10.24
C GLY A 47 -5.11 -12.04 -9.56
N ASP A 48 -4.75 -12.59 -8.41
CA ASP A 48 -5.61 -13.42 -7.57
C ASP A 48 -6.41 -12.62 -6.51
N GLY A 49 -6.35 -11.29 -6.57
CA GLY A 49 -7.04 -10.39 -5.63
C GLY A 49 -6.35 -10.21 -4.28
N ARG A 50 -5.24 -10.89 -4.03
CA ARG A 50 -4.49 -10.74 -2.78
C ARG A 50 -3.59 -9.52 -2.82
N LEU A 51 -3.45 -8.85 -1.69
CA LEU A 51 -2.44 -7.81 -1.51
C LEU A 51 -1.09 -8.49 -1.27
N LYS A 52 -0.17 -8.32 -2.22
CA LYS A 52 1.21 -8.82 -2.14
C LYS A 52 2.19 -7.68 -1.86
N THR A 53 3.38 -8.04 -1.39
CA THR A 53 4.39 -7.08 -0.94
C THR A 53 5.75 -7.44 -1.51
N LEU A 54 6.44 -6.43 -2.04
CA LEU A 54 7.85 -6.46 -2.37
C LEU A 54 8.60 -5.70 -1.28
N ASN A 55 9.62 -6.33 -0.71
CA ASN A 55 10.34 -5.80 0.44
C ASN A 55 11.73 -5.30 0.01
N PHE A 56 12.09 -4.10 0.41
CA PHE A 56 13.37 -3.49 0.09
C PHE A 56 14.07 -2.99 1.35
N VAL A 57 15.32 -3.39 1.56
CA VAL A 57 16.16 -2.87 2.63
C VAL A 57 16.76 -1.54 2.19
N ILE A 58 16.68 -0.53 3.03
CA ILE A 58 17.30 0.78 2.78
C ILE A 58 18.78 0.69 3.12
N ASN A 59 19.59 0.40 2.11
CA ASN A 59 21.04 0.22 2.30
C ASN A 59 21.80 1.55 2.38
N ASN A 60 21.34 2.55 1.65
CA ASN A 60 21.92 3.89 1.62
C ASN A 60 20.96 4.92 1.01
N GLN A 61 21.33 6.19 1.13
CA GLN A 61 20.51 7.31 0.67
C GLN A 61 20.31 7.34 -0.85
N ALA A 62 21.35 6.97 -1.62
CA ALA A 62 21.27 6.97 -3.08
C ALA A 62 20.31 5.90 -3.59
N TYR A 63 20.32 4.72 -2.99
CA TYR A 63 19.38 3.66 -3.29
C TYR A 63 17.94 4.07 -2.95
N LEU A 64 17.73 4.62 -1.74
CA LEU A 64 16.42 5.12 -1.34
C LEU A 64 15.89 6.16 -2.34
N ASP A 65 16.72 7.11 -2.73
CA ASP A 65 16.33 8.14 -3.71
C ASP A 65 15.96 7.52 -5.06
N ALA A 66 16.72 6.54 -5.51
CA ALA A 66 16.49 5.83 -6.77
C ALA A 66 15.16 5.09 -6.77
N ILE A 67 14.88 4.26 -5.75
CA ILE A 67 13.63 3.47 -5.72
C ILE A 67 12.38 4.35 -5.51
N LEU A 68 12.50 5.47 -4.81
CA LEU A 68 11.40 6.42 -4.68
C LEU A 68 11.18 7.26 -5.95
N THR A 69 12.19 7.43 -6.79
CA THR A 69 12.10 8.24 -8.01
C THR A 69 11.70 7.41 -9.23
N CYS A 70 12.41 6.33 -9.46
CA CYS A 70 12.27 5.49 -10.66
C CYS A 70 11.50 4.21 -10.40
N GLY A 71 11.19 3.93 -9.13
CA GLY A 71 10.68 2.62 -8.73
C GLY A 71 11.75 1.53 -8.81
N GLU A 72 11.32 0.29 -8.70
CA GLU A 72 12.19 -0.88 -8.83
C GLU A 72 11.77 -1.69 -10.05
N ARG A 73 12.77 -2.24 -10.77
CA ARG A 73 12.51 -3.14 -11.90
C ARG A 73 12.24 -4.54 -11.38
N VAL A 74 11.16 -5.14 -11.85
CA VAL A 74 10.70 -6.46 -11.43
C VAL A 74 10.33 -7.31 -12.63
N ASP A 75 10.42 -8.62 -12.47
CA ASP A 75 9.90 -9.58 -13.46
C ASP A 75 8.38 -9.72 -13.32
N GLY A 76 7.65 -9.12 -14.23
CA GLY A 76 6.19 -9.14 -14.24
C GLY A 76 5.60 -10.54 -14.42
N SER A 77 6.30 -11.46 -15.07
CA SER A 77 5.82 -12.83 -15.26
C SER A 77 5.76 -13.61 -13.94
N SER A 78 6.64 -13.26 -13.00
CA SER A 78 6.62 -13.80 -11.63
C SER A 78 5.50 -13.20 -10.77
N LEU A 79 5.02 -12.01 -11.11
CA LEU A 79 4.01 -11.29 -10.34
C LEU A 79 2.59 -11.51 -10.88
N PHE A 80 2.46 -11.61 -12.19
CA PHE A 80 1.18 -11.71 -12.89
C PHE A 80 1.19 -12.86 -13.89
N PRO A 81 0.33 -13.89 -13.71
CA PRO A 81 0.33 -15.08 -14.56
C PRO A 81 -0.07 -14.83 -16.03
N PHE A 82 -0.60 -13.63 -16.31
CA PHE A 82 -1.00 -13.23 -17.67
C PHE A 82 0.09 -12.46 -18.43
N ILE A 83 1.29 -12.27 -17.83
CA ILE A 83 2.43 -11.61 -18.47
C ILE A 83 3.40 -12.66 -19.02
N GLU A 84 3.68 -12.57 -20.31
CA GLU A 84 4.64 -13.46 -20.98
C GLU A 84 6.08 -13.10 -20.61
N ALA A 85 6.93 -14.12 -20.41
CA ALA A 85 8.33 -13.95 -19.99
C ALA A 85 9.17 -13.09 -20.97
N GLY A 86 8.83 -13.10 -22.26
CA GLY A 86 9.56 -12.33 -23.28
C GLY A 86 9.41 -10.81 -23.21
N SER A 87 8.44 -10.29 -22.46
CA SER A 87 8.15 -8.86 -22.26
C SER A 87 7.80 -8.53 -20.83
N SER A 88 8.45 -9.18 -19.87
CA SER A 88 8.07 -9.19 -18.47
C SER A 88 8.63 -8.05 -17.62
N ASP A 89 9.54 -7.24 -18.16
CA ASP A 89 10.13 -6.13 -17.42
C ASP A 89 9.06 -5.08 -17.06
N LEU A 90 8.80 -4.95 -15.77
CA LEU A 90 7.94 -3.93 -15.20
C LEU A 90 8.71 -3.05 -14.22
N TYR A 91 8.23 -1.84 -14.04
CA TYR A 91 8.68 -0.90 -13.02
C TYR A 91 7.58 -0.70 -12.01
N VAL A 92 7.87 -0.98 -10.74
CA VAL A 92 6.95 -0.78 -9.62
C VAL A 92 7.23 0.56 -8.96
N ILE A 93 6.29 1.51 -9.08
CA ILE A 93 6.45 2.88 -8.63
C ILE A 93 5.53 3.15 -7.44
N PRO A 94 6.08 3.60 -6.28
CA PRO A 94 5.29 3.84 -5.09
C PRO A 94 4.39 5.06 -5.23
N ARG A 95 3.20 4.98 -4.64
CA ARG A 95 2.24 6.08 -4.52
C ARG A 95 2.34 6.69 -3.13
N PHE A 96 3.07 7.78 -2.97
CA PHE A 96 3.41 8.39 -1.68
C PHE A 96 2.20 8.69 -0.80
N ARG A 97 1.07 9.10 -1.40
CA ARG A 97 -0.18 9.36 -0.66
C ARG A 97 -0.75 8.15 0.09
N THR A 98 -0.26 6.96 -0.20
CA THR A 98 -0.68 5.72 0.45
C THR A 98 0.27 5.25 1.53
N ALA A 99 1.31 6.03 1.84
CA ALA A 99 2.34 5.64 2.79
C ALA A 99 1.79 5.54 4.21
N PHE A 100 2.17 4.48 4.90
CA PHE A 100 1.88 4.27 6.32
C PHE A 100 3.00 3.47 6.98
N LEU A 101 3.18 3.68 8.28
CA LEU A 101 4.08 2.84 9.09
C LEU A 101 3.42 1.47 9.30
N ASP A 102 4.13 0.39 8.97
CA ASP A 102 3.62 -0.97 9.14
C ASP A 102 3.61 -1.33 10.64
N PRO A 103 2.43 -1.49 11.25
CA PRO A 103 2.33 -1.75 12.68
C PRO A 103 2.67 -3.19 13.07
N PHE A 104 2.79 -4.10 12.09
CA PHE A 104 3.05 -5.52 12.32
C PHE A 104 4.48 -5.92 11.99
N ALA A 105 5.29 -5.01 11.46
CA ALA A 105 6.67 -5.29 11.13
C ALA A 105 7.57 -5.15 12.37
N GLU A 106 8.38 -6.16 12.67
CA GLU A 106 9.38 -6.12 13.75
C GLU A 106 10.49 -5.10 13.46
N ILE A 107 10.88 -4.99 12.19
CA ILE A 107 11.84 -3.98 11.73
C ILE A 107 11.04 -2.75 11.28
N PRO A 108 11.39 -1.54 11.71
CA PRO A 108 10.69 -0.32 11.29
C PRO A 108 10.59 -0.23 9.77
N THR A 109 9.37 -0.36 9.26
CA THR A 109 9.07 -0.50 7.83
C THR A 109 8.01 0.49 7.41
N LEU A 110 8.24 1.18 6.30
CA LEU A 110 7.27 2.04 5.66
C LEU A 110 6.64 1.31 4.48
N SER A 111 5.33 1.14 4.50
CA SER A 111 4.57 0.47 3.44
C SER A 111 3.84 1.48 2.56
N MET A 112 3.83 1.23 1.26
CA MET A 112 3.15 2.06 0.26
C MET A 112 2.51 1.18 -0.80
N LEU A 113 1.32 1.52 -1.26
CA LEU A 113 0.76 0.95 -2.48
C LEU A 113 1.52 1.46 -3.69
N CYS A 114 1.64 0.65 -4.72
CA CYS A 114 2.35 1.01 -5.94
C CYS A 114 1.52 0.80 -7.20
N SER A 115 2.02 1.34 -8.30
CA SER A 115 1.50 1.18 -9.65
C SER A 115 2.57 0.55 -10.54
N PHE A 116 2.15 -0.23 -11.53
CA PHE A 116 3.05 -0.87 -12.48
C PHE A 116 3.10 -0.14 -13.81
N PHE A 117 4.32 0.01 -14.32
CA PHE A 117 4.60 0.63 -15.61
C PHE A 117 5.49 -0.29 -16.45
N ASN A 118 5.34 -0.24 -17.76
CA ASN A 118 6.23 -0.91 -18.68
C ASN A 118 7.52 -0.08 -18.92
N LYS A 119 8.45 -0.64 -19.69
CA LYS A 119 9.72 0.01 -20.06
C LYS A 119 9.56 1.36 -20.78
N ASP A 120 8.41 1.61 -21.39
CA ASP A 120 8.11 2.85 -22.11
C ASP A 120 7.44 3.90 -21.20
N GLY A 121 7.35 3.64 -19.88
CA GLY A 121 6.70 4.51 -18.91
C GLY A 121 5.18 4.55 -19.02
N LYS A 122 4.58 3.56 -19.71
CA LYS A 122 3.12 3.44 -19.79
C LYS A 122 2.61 2.56 -18.66
N PRO A 123 1.48 2.89 -18.04
CA PRO A 123 0.84 2.04 -17.05
C PRO A 123 0.60 0.63 -17.59
N LEU A 124 0.74 -0.38 -16.74
CA LEU A 124 0.35 -1.75 -17.08
C LEU A 124 -1.17 -1.84 -17.21
N GLU A 125 -1.66 -1.96 -18.44
CA GLU A 125 -3.09 -1.91 -18.78
C GLU A 125 -3.94 -2.96 -18.05
N SER A 126 -3.35 -4.14 -17.78
CA SER A 126 -4.00 -5.27 -17.15
C SER A 126 -3.88 -5.27 -15.61
N SER A 127 -3.18 -4.30 -15.02
CA SER A 127 -3.10 -4.26 -13.56
C SER A 127 -4.46 -3.90 -12.94
N PRO A 128 -4.85 -4.55 -11.83
CA PRO A 128 -6.13 -4.30 -11.18
C PRO A 128 -6.32 -2.82 -10.79
N GLU A 129 -5.27 -2.19 -10.28
CA GLU A 129 -5.31 -0.79 -9.85
C GLU A 129 -5.50 0.17 -11.03
N HIS A 130 -4.86 -0.11 -12.18
CA HIS A 130 -5.02 0.71 -13.39
C HIS A 130 -6.42 0.55 -13.98
N THR A 131 -6.96 -0.66 -13.96
CA THR A 131 -8.33 -0.95 -14.38
C THR A 131 -9.34 -0.18 -13.53
N LEU A 132 -9.18 -0.19 -12.21
CA LEU A 132 -10.02 0.61 -11.31
C LEU A 132 -9.90 2.11 -11.60
N HIS A 133 -8.68 2.61 -11.83
CA HIS A 133 -8.46 4.01 -12.16
C HIS A 133 -9.17 4.42 -13.46
N LYS A 134 -9.12 3.57 -14.51
CA LYS A 134 -9.86 3.79 -15.76
C LYS A 134 -11.37 3.81 -15.52
N ALA A 135 -11.87 2.89 -14.72
CA ALA A 135 -13.31 2.81 -14.38
C ALA A 135 -13.78 4.07 -13.64
N CYS A 136 -13.05 4.52 -12.63
CA CYS A 136 -13.36 5.75 -11.89
C CYS A 136 -13.36 6.99 -12.80
N LYS A 137 -12.37 7.10 -13.69
CA LYS A 137 -12.33 8.20 -14.68
C LYS A 137 -13.52 8.15 -15.65
N ALA A 138 -13.86 6.97 -16.15
CA ALA A 138 -15.00 6.82 -17.05
C ALA A 138 -16.31 7.17 -16.35
N PHE A 139 -16.49 6.73 -15.11
CA PHE A 139 -17.65 7.07 -14.29
C PHE A 139 -17.78 8.59 -14.11
N ASN A 140 -16.71 9.24 -13.68
CA ASN A 140 -16.71 10.70 -13.51
C ASN A 140 -17.02 11.43 -14.82
N LYS A 141 -16.43 11.01 -15.94
CA LYS A 141 -16.66 11.61 -17.26
C LYS A 141 -18.14 11.51 -17.70
N ILE A 142 -18.81 10.39 -17.39
CA ILE A 142 -20.19 10.13 -17.81
C ILE A 142 -21.18 10.82 -16.87
N THR A 143 -20.92 10.80 -15.58
CA THR A 143 -21.90 11.21 -14.56
C THR A 143 -21.62 12.59 -13.96
N GLY A 144 -20.40 13.09 -14.06
CA GLY A 144 -19.92 14.27 -13.32
C GLY A 144 -19.71 14.04 -11.82
N MET A 145 -19.89 12.80 -11.35
CA MET A 145 -19.78 12.43 -9.93
C MET A 145 -18.46 11.72 -9.64
N GLU A 146 -18.01 11.79 -8.40
CA GLU A 146 -16.93 10.98 -7.90
C GLU A 146 -17.46 9.71 -7.25
N PHE A 147 -16.87 8.56 -7.61
CA PHE A 147 -17.21 7.29 -6.98
C PHE A 147 -16.58 7.23 -5.59
N GLN A 148 -17.39 6.98 -4.57
CA GLN A 148 -16.95 6.78 -3.20
C GLN A 148 -17.32 5.37 -2.75
N ALA A 149 -16.40 4.73 -2.03
CA ALA A 149 -16.59 3.41 -1.46
C ALA A 149 -16.01 3.37 -0.06
N MET A 150 -16.65 2.61 0.80
CA MET A 150 -16.17 2.24 2.12
C MET A 150 -15.97 0.73 2.17
N GLY A 151 -14.88 0.29 2.80
CA GLY A 151 -14.63 -1.12 3.06
C GLY A 151 -14.91 -1.44 4.52
N GLU A 152 -15.47 -2.61 4.77
CA GLU A 152 -15.59 -3.18 6.12
C GLU A 152 -14.65 -4.37 6.24
N LEU A 153 -13.86 -4.40 7.32
CA LEU A 153 -12.97 -5.51 7.63
C LEU A 153 -13.55 -6.27 8.82
N GLU A 154 -14.08 -7.45 8.53
CA GLU A 154 -14.67 -8.33 9.55
C GLU A 154 -13.70 -9.48 9.86
N TYR A 155 -13.50 -9.79 11.12
CA TYR A 155 -12.64 -10.90 11.54
C TYR A 155 -13.03 -11.43 12.93
N TYR A 156 -12.64 -12.67 13.17
CA TYR A 156 -12.75 -13.28 14.50
C TYR A 156 -11.42 -13.20 15.24
N VAL A 157 -11.47 -12.84 16.51
CA VAL A 157 -10.31 -12.98 17.41
C VAL A 157 -10.36 -14.37 18.03
N ILE A 158 -9.35 -15.18 17.76
CA ILE A 158 -9.26 -16.56 18.27
C ILE A 158 -8.14 -16.60 19.30
N ALA A 159 -8.45 -17.02 20.51
CA ALA A 159 -7.43 -17.30 21.51
C ALA A 159 -6.78 -18.65 21.22
N PRO A 160 -5.45 -18.80 21.40
CA PRO A 160 -4.74 -20.04 21.13
C PRO A 160 -4.95 -21.03 22.25
N ASP A 161 -5.96 -21.17 22.89
CA ASP A 161 -6.14 -22.23 23.83
C ASP A 161 -7.56 -22.61 24.03
N THR A 162 -7.68 -23.83 24.30
CA THR A 162 -8.47 -24.43 25.30
C THR A 162 -9.67 -25.13 24.80
N ASN A 163 -10.05 -26.01 25.49
CA ASN A 163 -11.31 -26.73 25.54
C ASN A 163 -12.36 -26.11 24.62
N MET A 164 -12.36 -26.53 23.35
CA MET A 164 -13.38 -26.13 22.39
C MET A 164 -14.80 -26.33 22.98
N PHE A 165 -14.96 -27.13 24.00
CA PHE A 165 -16.21 -27.36 24.70
C PHE A 165 -16.55 -26.27 25.73
N GLU A 166 -15.59 -25.56 26.29
CA GLU A 166 -15.82 -24.42 27.18
C GLU A 166 -16.12 -23.15 26.42
N ALA A 167 -15.56 -22.99 25.22
CA ALA A 167 -15.82 -21.83 24.36
C ALA A 167 -17.27 -21.79 23.81
N THR A 168 -17.91 -22.95 23.70
CA THR A 168 -19.30 -23.03 23.25
C THR A 168 -20.32 -22.71 24.35
N ASP A 169 -19.90 -22.75 25.62
CA ASP A 169 -20.75 -22.45 26.78
C ASP A 169 -20.65 -20.99 27.26
N GLN A 170 -19.79 -20.17 26.62
CA GLN A 170 -19.87 -18.74 26.85
C GLN A 170 -21.19 -18.24 26.29
N LYS A 171 -22.13 -18.06 27.20
CA LYS A 171 -23.40 -17.36 26.92
C LYS A 171 -23.10 -16.13 26.07
N ARG A 172 -23.81 -16.03 24.96
CA ARG A 172 -23.98 -14.76 24.29
C ARG A 172 -24.28 -13.75 25.39
N SER A 173 -23.40 -12.78 25.55
CA SER A 173 -23.70 -11.65 26.42
C SER A 173 -25.05 -11.13 25.96
N GLU A 174 -25.97 -11.17 26.86
CA GLU A 174 -27.30 -10.61 26.67
C GLU A 174 -27.12 -9.15 26.32
N GLU A 175 -27.74 -8.76 25.23
CA GLU A 175 -27.87 -7.39 24.78
C GLU A 175 -28.53 -6.50 25.83
#